data_be290b2374d77b1196a2d582218756b9
#
_entry.id   be290b2374d77b1196a2d582218756b9
#
_cell.length_a   1.000
_cell.length_b   1.000
_cell.length_c   1.000
_cell.angle_alpha   90.00
_cell.angle_beta   90.00
_cell.angle_gamma   90.00
#
_symmetry.space_group_name_H-M   'P 1'
#
loop_
_entity.id
_entity.type
_entity.pdbx_description
1 polymer ?
#
loop_
_entity_poly.entity_id
_entity_poly.type
_entity_poly.pdbx_seq_one_letter_code
_entity_poly.pdbx_strand_id
1 'polypeptide(L)'
;MKLPDSKTNISHTIYKGQKDEEGRPHGHGIMEYVASASKKFKYEGHFVHGVRSGYGIWYESVRYIKEYEEWEWVQMGEYDSCGRLIHPNTKPGPYKEVVDSWDEKFRGWWRNDDAVQDFLGKKYAEDDFDFTEDAKFLSRFHDFVAVRKLPMPLVSKLWNSTAPYARYGYGVWLWATRKDETSLKTAFQIFEESARAGIADAIYMLSRMYYLGEAYDLEAGKFVLDRKLSMELLAQAIEKGSIVAKLRRSRMLYLGTTEVEADIAAAIAEAERESSAIFSESILWTERLGWLYEMEGETEKAVKAYDKCIANGYYPPIFDIALIYLQDGDDEYYETLMEVGRKLGVPDCYLQGFEYESCWDELDDDDKKKIHAQLKRNLPEGVNKGSGYCALILADALLNGKYGYDIDLDKGMAYADVAVTYGFNTGYDLLIEAAETLQDPTFMSEDEILKLKYDALRYGLDNYLDDVIKNKDAYVAMGYGDQIESVWMPVWKMKHPAPKTQINPTAMIIQPSGIVSFVEADIFMMSYREMAQLIGAEGLDAVHFSEPLSRITKACKFKGYQLAMYTDRDGYAKDLPDNAVGTILYGRGYEIRGAVIIALEDNKYDTHSFHFQEDMDNVFNEISALTGGLVRR
;
A
#
# COMPACT_ATOMS: atom_id res chain seq x y z
N MET A 1 16.17 3.77 -32.46
CA MET A 1 15.37 4.36 -33.60
C MET A 1 15.80 5.81 -33.71
N LYS A 2 16.49 6.19 -34.78
CA LYS A 2 16.80 7.61 -34.96
C LYS A 2 15.47 8.31 -35.30
N LEU A 3 15.14 9.33 -34.53
CA LEU A 3 14.09 10.28 -34.87
C LEU A 3 14.28 10.80 -36.30
N PRO A 4 13.23 11.32 -36.95
CA PRO A 4 13.39 11.91 -38.25
C PRO A 4 14.65 12.77 -38.20
N ASP A 5 15.62 12.43 -39.05
CA ASP A 5 16.94 13.06 -39.09
C ASP A 5 16.80 14.56 -38.91
N SER A 6 17.81 15.17 -38.31
CA SER A 6 18.01 16.63 -38.24
C SER A 6 17.79 17.38 -39.57
N LYS A 7 17.50 16.65 -40.64
CA LYS A 7 17.14 17.12 -42.00
C LYS A 7 15.63 17.28 -42.23
N THR A 8 14.76 16.86 -41.30
CA THR A 8 13.31 17.12 -41.45
C THR A 8 13.08 18.56 -41.01
N ASN A 9 12.85 19.46 -41.98
CA ASN A 9 12.51 20.86 -41.70
C ASN A 9 11.17 20.90 -40.94
N ILE A 10 11.22 21.08 -39.62
CA ILE A 10 10.04 21.32 -38.79
C ILE A 10 9.69 22.79 -38.94
N SER A 11 8.49 23.08 -39.48
CA SER A 11 8.04 24.45 -39.72
C SER A 11 7.62 25.16 -38.44
N HIS A 12 7.00 24.44 -37.50
CA HIS A 12 6.68 24.94 -36.15
C HIS A 12 6.37 23.78 -35.19
N THR A 13 6.41 24.10 -33.91
CA THR A 13 6.05 23.18 -32.83
C THR A 13 4.91 23.78 -32.00
N ILE A 14 4.01 22.93 -31.53
CA ILE A 14 2.91 23.32 -30.64
C ILE A 14 3.06 22.50 -29.35
N TYR A 15 3.19 23.19 -28.22
CA TYR A 15 3.33 22.55 -26.92
C TYR A 15 2.10 22.80 -26.05
N LYS A 16 1.62 21.74 -25.40
CA LYS A 16 0.56 21.76 -24.39
C LYS A 16 1.04 20.97 -23.17
N GLY A 17 1.26 21.63 -22.05
CA GLY A 17 1.72 20.98 -20.82
C GLY A 17 2.37 21.97 -19.87
N GLN A 18 3.03 21.41 -18.87
CA GLN A 18 3.74 22.15 -17.84
C GLN A 18 5.01 22.81 -18.39
N LYS A 19 5.40 23.93 -17.78
CA LYS A 19 6.61 24.67 -18.13
C LYS A 19 7.41 24.99 -16.87
N ASP A 20 8.73 25.09 -17.02
CA ASP A 20 9.60 25.60 -15.98
C ASP A 20 9.52 27.15 -15.85
N GLU A 21 10.29 27.69 -14.90
CA GLU A 21 10.35 29.14 -14.65
C GLU A 21 10.83 29.96 -15.86
N GLU A 22 11.55 29.32 -16.79
CA GLU A 22 12.05 29.94 -18.03
C GLU A 22 11.06 29.74 -19.20
N GLY A 23 9.90 29.13 -18.95
CA GLY A 23 8.85 28.90 -19.95
C GLY A 23 9.10 27.73 -20.88
N ARG A 24 10.10 26.89 -20.63
CA ARG A 24 10.42 25.69 -21.41
C ARG A 24 9.50 24.53 -21.01
N PRO A 25 9.18 23.59 -21.93
CA PRO A 25 8.51 22.34 -21.58
C PRO A 25 9.18 21.65 -20.38
N HIS A 26 8.41 21.34 -19.33
CA HIS A 26 8.88 20.64 -18.15
C HIS A 26 7.74 19.81 -17.55
N GLY A 27 8.02 18.64 -16.96
CA GLY A 27 6.97 17.75 -16.51
C GLY A 27 6.25 17.07 -17.69
N HIS A 28 5.01 16.63 -17.50
CA HIS A 28 4.25 15.95 -18.55
C HIS A 28 3.63 16.95 -19.55
N GLY A 29 3.68 16.60 -20.83
CA GLY A 29 3.09 17.42 -21.89
C GLY A 29 3.00 16.72 -23.23
N ILE A 30 2.36 17.42 -24.17
CA ILE A 30 2.22 17.00 -25.56
C ILE A 30 2.93 18.02 -26.43
N MET A 31 3.81 17.56 -27.31
CA MET A 31 4.47 18.39 -28.29
C MET A 31 4.17 17.87 -29.69
N GLU A 32 3.56 18.70 -30.51
CA GLU A 32 3.31 18.42 -31.91
C GLU A 32 4.35 19.14 -32.77
N TYR A 33 4.92 18.40 -33.72
CA TYR A 33 5.92 18.87 -34.69
C TYR A 33 5.31 18.84 -36.08
N VAL A 34 5.16 19.96 -36.72
CA VAL A 34 4.59 20.09 -38.05
C VAL A 34 5.71 20.24 -39.06
N ALA A 35 5.97 19.21 -39.85
CA ALA A 35 6.94 19.24 -40.95
C ALA A 35 6.29 19.72 -42.26
N SER A 36 5.02 19.28 -42.54
CA SER A 36 4.21 19.73 -43.65
C SER A 36 2.74 19.53 -43.34
N ALA A 37 1.85 19.96 -44.21
CA ALA A 37 0.41 19.73 -44.08
C ALA A 37 0.03 18.24 -44.02
N SER A 38 0.87 17.35 -44.60
CA SER A 38 0.63 15.92 -44.68
C SER A 38 1.58 15.10 -43.76
N LYS A 39 2.51 15.74 -43.09
CA LYS A 39 3.47 15.05 -42.24
C LYS A 39 3.64 15.78 -40.92
N LYS A 40 3.09 15.18 -39.88
CA LYS A 40 3.16 15.66 -38.50
C LYS A 40 3.67 14.57 -37.60
N PHE A 41 4.28 14.96 -36.50
CA PHE A 41 4.71 14.06 -35.45
C PHE A 41 4.15 14.57 -34.12
N LYS A 42 3.94 13.69 -33.17
CA LYS A 42 3.51 14.03 -31.84
C LYS A 42 4.31 13.25 -30.82
N TYR A 43 4.81 13.93 -29.81
CA TYR A 43 5.33 13.31 -28.61
C TYR A 43 4.38 13.62 -27.46
N GLU A 44 4.02 12.60 -26.71
CA GLU A 44 3.23 12.70 -25.49
C GLU A 44 4.03 12.02 -24.37
N GLY A 45 4.46 12.80 -23.38
CA GLY A 45 5.33 12.27 -22.33
C GLY A 45 5.98 13.35 -21.48
N HIS A 46 7.05 12.95 -20.83
CA HIS A 46 7.76 13.78 -19.88
C HIS A 46 8.86 14.63 -20.54
N PHE A 47 9.02 15.86 -20.03
CA PHE A 47 10.02 16.82 -20.46
C PHE A 47 10.85 17.31 -19.28
N VAL A 48 12.13 17.55 -19.51
CA VAL A 48 13.05 18.20 -18.57
C VAL A 48 13.75 19.35 -19.28
N HIS A 49 13.49 20.58 -18.83
CA HIS A 49 14.08 21.82 -19.37
C HIS A 49 14.03 21.93 -20.91
N GLY A 50 12.91 21.56 -21.49
CA GLY A 50 12.65 21.69 -22.93
C GLY A 50 12.95 20.45 -23.77
N VAL A 51 13.61 19.44 -23.21
CA VAL A 51 13.95 18.21 -23.91
C VAL A 51 13.08 17.03 -23.44
N ARG A 52 12.80 16.09 -24.32
CA ARG A 52 12.07 14.87 -23.97
C ARG A 52 12.94 14.01 -23.08
N SER A 53 12.47 13.70 -21.89
CA SER A 53 13.20 12.91 -20.90
C SER A 53 12.20 12.19 -20.01
N GLY A 54 12.39 10.91 -19.76
CA GLY A 54 11.44 10.07 -19.06
C GLY A 54 10.56 9.27 -20.02
N TYR A 55 9.41 8.79 -19.54
CA TYR A 55 8.53 7.96 -20.35
C TYR A 55 7.67 8.79 -21.31
N GLY A 56 7.50 8.29 -22.53
CA GLY A 56 6.66 8.96 -23.53
C GLY A 56 6.41 8.14 -24.78
N ILE A 57 5.47 8.63 -25.58
CA ILE A 57 4.98 7.98 -26.78
C ILE A 57 5.21 8.89 -27.98
N TRP A 58 5.77 8.34 -29.02
CA TRP A 58 6.00 9.02 -30.28
C TRP A 58 5.02 8.52 -31.35
N TYR A 59 4.35 9.45 -32.00
CA TYR A 59 3.40 9.19 -33.06
C TYR A 59 3.81 9.86 -34.36
N GLU A 60 3.45 9.25 -35.47
CA GLU A 60 3.52 9.84 -36.79
C GLU A 60 2.09 9.95 -37.36
N SER A 61 1.78 11.08 -38.00
CA SER A 61 0.48 11.22 -38.65
C SER A 61 0.39 10.31 -39.87
N VAL A 62 -0.67 9.55 -39.93
CA VAL A 62 -1.00 8.67 -41.07
C VAL A 62 -2.30 9.14 -41.65
N ARG A 63 -2.28 9.31 -42.96
CA ARG A 63 -3.48 9.60 -43.72
C ARG A 63 -3.89 8.37 -44.51
N TYR A 64 -5.05 7.85 -44.26
CA TYR A 64 -5.59 6.73 -45.00
C TYR A 64 -6.95 7.07 -45.56
N ILE A 65 -7.29 6.38 -46.67
CA ILE A 65 -8.58 6.49 -47.31
C ILE A 65 -9.42 5.33 -46.83
N LYS A 66 -10.49 5.61 -46.10
CA LYS A 66 -11.46 4.61 -45.72
C LYS A 66 -12.49 4.49 -46.86
N GLU A 67 -12.55 3.33 -47.47
CA GLU A 67 -13.53 3.01 -48.52
C GLU A 67 -14.68 2.25 -47.88
N TYR A 68 -15.89 2.72 -48.08
CA TYR A 68 -17.10 2.05 -47.59
C TYR A 68 -17.73 1.27 -48.75
N GLU A 69 -17.78 -0.05 -48.63
CA GLU A 69 -18.28 -0.97 -49.65
C GLU A 69 -19.80 -1.13 -49.62
N GLU A 70 -20.51 -0.81 -48.52
CA GLU A 70 -21.93 -1.00 -48.36
C GLU A 70 -22.70 0.28 -48.01
N TRP A 71 -23.97 0.31 -48.41
CA TRP A 71 -24.97 1.38 -48.39
C TRP A 71 -25.37 1.80 -46.96
N GLU A 72 -24.53 2.43 -46.22
CA GLU A 72 -25.00 3.20 -45.07
C GLU A 72 -25.33 4.63 -45.51
N TRP A 73 -26.54 5.07 -45.20
CA TRP A 73 -26.97 6.44 -45.41
C TRP A 73 -26.25 7.37 -44.44
N VAL A 74 -25.12 7.86 -44.81
CA VAL A 74 -24.44 8.93 -44.05
C VAL A 74 -24.99 10.26 -44.62
N GLN A 75 -25.75 10.97 -43.82
CA GLN A 75 -26.11 12.35 -44.13
C GLN A 75 -24.86 13.22 -44.03
N MET A 76 -24.23 13.44 -45.16
CA MET A 76 -23.16 14.44 -45.29
C MET A 76 -23.75 15.72 -45.88
N GLY A 77 -23.60 16.83 -45.15
CA GLY A 77 -24.04 18.15 -45.62
C GLY A 77 -23.64 19.25 -44.64
N GLU A 78 -23.64 20.47 -45.14
CA GLU A 78 -23.51 21.64 -44.27
C GLU A 78 -24.80 21.87 -43.49
N TYR A 79 -24.65 22.10 -42.16
CA TYR A 79 -25.77 22.39 -41.28
C TYR A 79 -25.78 23.87 -40.91
N ASP A 80 -26.97 24.46 -40.83
CA ASP A 80 -27.14 25.82 -40.33
C ASP A 80 -26.93 25.89 -38.80
N SER A 81 -26.92 27.10 -38.27
CA SER A 81 -26.75 27.34 -36.83
C SER A 81 -27.86 26.75 -35.95
N CYS A 82 -28.91 26.20 -36.55
CA CYS A 82 -30.04 25.54 -35.90
C CYS A 82 -30.00 24.01 -36.10
N GLY A 83 -28.92 23.46 -36.68
CA GLY A 83 -28.77 22.03 -36.94
C GLY A 83 -29.60 21.50 -38.11
N ARG A 84 -30.03 22.34 -39.06
CA ARG A 84 -30.74 21.92 -40.26
C ARG A 84 -29.77 21.73 -41.41
N LEU A 85 -29.93 20.62 -42.14
CA LEU A 85 -29.14 20.27 -43.31
C LEU A 85 -29.41 21.27 -44.45
N ILE A 86 -28.40 22.07 -44.85
CA ILE A 86 -28.53 23.11 -45.88
C ILE A 86 -28.40 22.50 -47.29
N HIS A 87 -27.51 21.53 -47.45
CA HIS A 87 -27.28 20.84 -48.72
C HIS A 87 -27.16 19.32 -48.49
N PRO A 88 -28.24 18.55 -48.71
CA PRO A 88 -28.16 17.11 -48.67
C PRO A 88 -27.41 16.59 -49.91
N ASN A 89 -26.21 16.05 -49.70
CA ASN A 89 -25.50 15.40 -50.80
C ASN A 89 -25.97 13.94 -50.88
N THR A 90 -27.07 13.74 -51.63
CA THR A 90 -27.69 12.43 -51.87
C THR A 90 -27.13 11.81 -53.13
N LYS A 91 -25.92 11.36 -53.16
CA LYS A 91 -25.46 10.40 -54.18
C LYS A 91 -25.23 9.06 -53.52
N PRO A 92 -26.00 8.04 -53.83
CA PRO A 92 -25.70 6.68 -53.42
C PRO A 92 -24.50 6.19 -54.22
N GLY A 93 -23.47 5.76 -53.55
CA GLY A 93 -22.28 5.18 -54.14
C GLY A 93 -21.16 5.03 -53.12
N PRO A 94 -20.15 4.18 -53.34
CA PRO A 94 -19.01 4.05 -52.45
C PRO A 94 -18.34 5.42 -52.33
N TYR A 95 -18.22 5.91 -51.14
CA TYR A 95 -17.48 7.14 -50.90
C TYR A 95 -16.18 6.88 -50.15
N LYS A 96 -15.22 7.76 -50.38
CA LYS A 96 -13.90 7.68 -49.75
C LYS A 96 -13.77 8.82 -48.76
N GLU A 97 -13.53 8.45 -47.52
CA GLU A 97 -13.21 9.41 -46.48
C GLU A 97 -11.70 9.46 -46.25
N VAL A 98 -11.15 10.66 -46.22
CA VAL A 98 -9.74 10.85 -45.85
C VAL A 98 -9.68 11.02 -44.33
N VAL A 99 -9.14 10.01 -43.66
CA VAL A 99 -9.00 10.02 -42.21
C VAL A 99 -7.56 10.33 -41.84
N ASP A 100 -7.37 11.40 -41.07
CA ASP A 100 -6.07 11.69 -40.43
C ASP A 100 -6.08 11.02 -39.06
N SER A 101 -5.10 10.15 -38.83
CA SER A 101 -4.91 9.43 -37.58
C SER A 101 -3.47 9.51 -37.11
N TRP A 102 -3.25 9.13 -35.87
CA TRP A 102 -1.92 9.02 -35.29
C TRP A 102 -1.51 7.54 -35.19
N ASP A 103 -0.41 7.18 -35.83
CA ASP A 103 0.18 5.86 -35.72
C ASP A 103 1.32 5.89 -34.70
N GLU A 104 1.21 5.06 -33.66
CA GLU A 104 2.22 4.94 -32.63
C GLU A 104 3.46 4.27 -33.22
N LYS A 105 4.58 4.96 -33.19
CA LYS A 105 5.86 4.49 -33.73
C LYS A 105 6.84 4.05 -32.67
N PHE A 106 6.73 4.61 -31.48
CA PHE A 106 7.58 4.24 -30.36
C PHE A 106 6.89 4.59 -29.04
N ARG A 107 6.97 3.68 -28.10
CA ARG A 107 6.53 3.86 -26.72
C ARG A 107 7.67 3.39 -25.82
N GLY A 108 8.13 4.25 -24.92
CA GLY A 108 9.23 3.89 -24.04
C GLY A 108 9.92 5.12 -23.46
N TRP A 109 11.17 4.92 -23.07
CA TRP A 109 11.95 5.90 -22.34
C TRP A 109 12.75 6.79 -23.29
N TRP A 110 12.88 8.05 -22.86
CA TRP A 110 13.55 9.11 -23.59
C TRP A 110 14.60 9.75 -22.71
N ARG A 111 15.74 10.13 -23.30
CA ARG A 111 16.78 10.88 -22.64
C ARG A 111 17.35 11.91 -23.62
N ASN A 112 17.31 13.17 -23.23
CA ASN A 112 17.84 14.28 -24.02
C ASN A 112 17.39 14.20 -25.50
N ASP A 113 16.08 14.01 -25.72
CA ASP A 113 15.45 13.86 -27.03
C ASP A 113 15.71 12.53 -27.77
N ASP A 114 16.52 11.63 -27.24
CA ASP A 114 16.74 10.30 -27.81
C ASP A 114 15.81 9.25 -27.19
N ALA A 115 15.23 8.39 -28.05
CA ALA A 115 14.47 7.24 -27.61
C ALA A 115 15.43 6.16 -27.08
N VAL A 116 15.32 5.82 -25.80
CA VAL A 116 16.07 4.74 -25.15
C VAL A 116 15.18 3.53 -25.03
N GLN A 117 15.67 2.36 -25.42
CA GLN A 117 14.89 1.14 -25.32
C GLN A 117 14.73 0.74 -23.87
N ASP A 118 13.46 0.57 -23.50
CA ASP A 118 12.91 -0.21 -22.39
C ASP A 118 13.68 -0.20 -21.07
N PHE A 119 13.06 0.46 -20.08
CA PHE A 119 13.50 0.53 -18.70
C PHE A 119 13.59 -0.84 -18.00
N LEU A 120 12.70 -1.77 -18.36
CA LEU A 120 12.61 -3.09 -17.70
C LEU A 120 13.61 -4.13 -18.21
N GLY A 121 14.36 -3.86 -19.25
CA GLY A 121 15.13 -5.00 -19.77
C GLY A 121 16.43 -4.76 -20.43
N LYS A 122 16.72 -3.62 -21.01
CA LYS A 122 17.86 -3.61 -21.93
C LYS A 122 18.53 -2.25 -22.06
N LYS A 123 19.73 -2.21 -21.53
CA LYS A 123 20.82 -1.35 -22.00
C LYS A 123 20.65 0.13 -21.74
N TYR A 124 20.87 0.50 -20.52
CA TYR A 124 21.75 1.65 -20.37
C TYR A 124 23.11 1.24 -20.89
N ALA A 125 23.51 1.69 -22.08
CA ALA A 125 24.90 1.60 -22.47
C ALA A 125 25.71 2.30 -21.37
N GLU A 126 26.82 1.71 -20.95
CA GLU A 126 27.63 2.20 -19.83
C GLU A 126 28.03 3.67 -19.98
N ASP A 127 28.08 4.16 -21.22
CA ASP A 127 28.51 5.52 -21.56
C ASP A 127 27.39 6.56 -21.53
N ASP A 128 26.10 6.14 -21.50
CA ASP A 128 24.94 7.02 -21.63
C ASP A 128 24.17 7.25 -20.32
N PHE A 129 24.62 6.66 -19.19
CA PHE A 129 23.91 6.81 -17.92
C PHE A 129 24.13 8.20 -17.31
N ASP A 130 23.04 8.97 -17.20
CA ASP A 130 23.05 10.24 -16.48
C ASP A 130 22.91 10.00 -14.97
N PHE A 131 24.01 10.18 -14.23
CA PHE A 131 24.05 9.95 -12.79
C PHE A 131 23.13 10.87 -11.98
N THR A 132 22.65 11.95 -12.56
CA THR A 132 21.73 12.86 -11.87
C THR A 132 20.27 12.44 -12.08
N GLU A 133 19.84 12.34 -13.32
CA GLU A 133 18.43 12.07 -13.65
C GLU A 133 18.09 10.59 -13.63
N ASP A 134 18.95 9.73 -14.18
CA ASP A 134 18.67 8.30 -14.22
C ASP A 134 18.78 7.64 -12.85
N ALA A 135 19.72 8.06 -12.01
CA ALA A 135 19.81 7.57 -10.63
C ALA A 135 18.62 8.03 -9.79
N LYS A 136 18.19 9.28 -9.95
CA LYS A 136 16.99 9.83 -9.32
C LYS A 136 15.74 9.08 -9.77
N PHE A 137 15.65 8.77 -11.06
CA PHE A 137 14.57 8.01 -11.64
C PHE A 137 14.52 6.59 -11.09
N LEU A 138 15.64 5.83 -11.14
CA LEU A 138 15.75 4.47 -10.59
C LEU A 138 15.37 4.40 -9.11
N SER A 139 15.66 5.45 -8.35
CA SER A 139 15.36 5.49 -6.92
C SER A 139 13.89 5.76 -6.61
N ARG A 140 13.17 6.41 -7.51
CA ARG A 140 11.76 6.79 -7.34
C ARG A 140 10.79 5.71 -7.81
N PHE A 141 11.14 5.02 -8.90
CA PHE A 141 10.37 3.86 -9.28
C PHE A 141 10.74 2.72 -8.34
N HIS A 142 9.80 2.30 -7.57
CA HIS A 142 9.83 1.24 -6.56
C HIS A 142 10.35 -0.09 -7.07
N ASP A 143 10.80 -0.14 -8.29
CA ASP A 143 11.25 -1.33 -8.88
C ASP A 143 12.64 -1.69 -8.34
N PHE A 144 12.66 -2.15 -7.07
CA PHE A 144 13.81 -2.85 -6.55
C PHE A 144 14.28 -3.94 -7.51
N VAL A 145 13.40 -4.45 -8.36
CA VAL A 145 13.73 -5.37 -9.44
C VAL A 145 14.69 -4.71 -10.43
N ALA A 146 14.39 -3.50 -10.92
CA ALA A 146 15.26 -2.78 -11.84
C ALA A 146 16.61 -2.47 -11.18
N VAL A 147 16.62 -2.04 -9.93
CA VAL A 147 17.85 -1.76 -9.18
C VAL A 147 18.69 -3.02 -8.98
N ARG A 148 18.08 -4.17 -8.69
CA ARG A 148 18.76 -5.46 -8.52
C ARG A 148 19.39 -5.97 -9.81
N LYS A 149 18.81 -5.65 -10.95
CA LYS A 149 19.26 -6.08 -12.28
C LYS A 149 20.28 -5.12 -12.93
N LEU A 150 20.73 -4.09 -12.21
CA LEU A 150 21.77 -3.20 -12.72
C LEU A 150 23.03 -3.98 -13.08
N PRO A 151 23.60 -3.78 -14.29
CA PRO A 151 24.87 -4.39 -14.67
C PRO A 151 25.99 -3.97 -13.71
N MET A 152 26.86 -4.90 -13.33
CA MET A 152 27.97 -4.63 -12.39
C MET A 152 28.87 -3.46 -12.81
N PRO A 153 29.18 -3.22 -14.10
CA PRO A 153 29.93 -2.03 -14.51
C PRO A 153 29.21 -0.73 -14.14
N LEU A 154 27.86 -0.69 -14.25
CA LEU A 154 27.07 0.46 -13.84
C LEU A 154 27.04 0.64 -12.32
N VAL A 155 26.90 -0.46 -11.57
CA VAL A 155 26.99 -0.43 -10.10
C VAL A 155 28.35 0.15 -9.65
N SER A 156 29.44 -0.24 -10.33
CA SER A 156 30.77 0.31 -10.06
C SER A 156 30.87 1.80 -10.35
N LYS A 157 30.20 2.29 -11.40
CA LYS A 157 30.12 3.73 -11.69
C LYS A 157 29.32 4.48 -10.61
N LEU A 158 28.18 3.93 -10.17
CA LEU A 158 27.41 4.51 -9.06
C LEU A 158 28.25 4.61 -7.78
N TRP A 159 28.99 3.56 -7.46
CA TRP A 159 29.89 3.51 -6.31
C TRP A 159 30.97 4.59 -6.36
N ASN A 160 31.61 4.76 -7.51
CA ASN A 160 32.72 5.70 -7.70
C ASN A 160 32.27 7.15 -7.94
N SER A 161 30.97 7.39 -8.10
CA SER A 161 30.45 8.73 -8.35
C SER A 161 30.40 9.58 -7.06
N THR A 162 30.67 10.87 -7.21
CA THR A 162 30.51 11.88 -6.15
C THR A 162 29.14 12.56 -6.20
N ALA A 163 28.32 12.31 -7.23
CA ALA A 163 26.98 12.86 -7.35
C ALA A 163 26.07 12.28 -6.26
N PRO A 164 25.35 13.11 -5.48
CA PRO A 164 24.55 12.64 -4.34
C PRO A 164 23.51 11.56 -4.73
N TYR A 165 22.81 11.73 -5.85
CA TYR A 165 21.82 10.76 -6.32
C TYR A 165 22.45 9.45 -6.82
N ALA A 166 23.64 9.49 -7.40
CA ALA A 166 24.35 8.27 -7.78
C ALA A 166 24.78 7.48 -6.54
N ARG A 167 25.31 8.15 -5.54
CA ARG A 167 25.64 7.55 -4.23
C ARG A 167 24.40 6.97 -3.58
N TYR A 168 23.30 7.71 -3.54
CA TYR A 168 22.02 7.23 -3.05
C TYR A 168 21.56 5.98 -3.80
N GLY A 169 21.60 5.98 -5.13
CA GLY A 169 21.25 4.81 -5.97
C GLY A 169 22.10 3.58 -5.67
N TYR A 170 23.39 3.76 -5.39
CA TYR A 170 24.25 2.68 -4.92
C TYR A 170 23.81 2.15 -3.53
N GLY A 171 23.48 3.03 -2.61
CA GLY A 171 22.92 2.66 -1.29
C GLY A 171 21.64 1.83 -1.41
N VAL A 172 20.72 2.23 -2.31
CA VAL A 172 19.49 1.48 -2.60
C VAL A 172 19.80 0.11 -3.19
N TRP A 173 20.77 0.02 -4.12
CA TRP A 173 21.22 -1.26 -4.67
C TRP A 173 21.78 -2.18 -3.60
N LEU A 174 22.65 -1.70 -2.72
CA LEU A 174 23.20 -2.47 -1.60
C LEU A 174 22.07 -3.01 -0.71
N TRP A 175 21.18 -2.12 -0.31
CA TRP A 175 20.05 -2.49 0.57
C TRP A 175 19.12 -3.50 -0.09
N ALA A 176 18.85 -3.38 -1.38
CA ALA A 176 17.93 -4.23 -2.11
C ALA A 176 18.54 -5.61 -2.51
N THR A 177 19.86 -5.72 -2.60
CA THR A 177 20.53 -6.94 -3.12
C THR A 177 21.33 -7.69 -2.08
N ARG A 178 21.64 -7.05 -0.95
CA ARG A 178 22.49 -7.59 0.10
C ARG A 178 21.81 -7.37 1.46
N LYS A 179 21.83 -8.41 2.27
CA LYS A 179 21.29 -8.35 3.64
C LYS A 179 22.35 -8.69 4.70
N ASP A 180 23.61 -8.82 4.29
CA ASP A 180 24.71 -8.96 5.23
C ASP A 180 25.00 -7.65 5.98
N GLU A 181 25.55 -7.78 7.17
CA GLU A 181 25.79 -6.64 8.07
C GLU A 181 26.63 -5.54 7.44
N THR A 182 27.66 -5.89 6.68
CA THR A 182 28.59 -4.91 6.07
C THR A 182 27.88 -4.07 5.03
N SER A 183 27.06 -4.70 4.20
CA SER A 183 26.27 -4.03 3.18
C SER A 183 25.19 -3.14 3.78
N LEU A 184 24.51 -3.58 4.84
CA LEU A 184 23.51 -2.77 5.55
C LEU A 184 24.16 -1.55 6.25
N LYS A 185 25.31 -1.73 6.93
CA LYS A 185 26.08 -0.62 7.50
C LYS A 185 26.48 0.41 6.44
N THR A 186 26.99 -0.06 5.32
CA THR A 186 27.42 0.80 4.21
C THR A 186 26.24 1.55 3.60
N ALA A 187 25.10 0.87 3.37
CA ALA A 187 23.88 1.48 2.85
C ALA A 187 23.36 2.56 3.82
N PHE A 188 23.35 2.27 5.11
CA PHE A 188 22.93 3.23 6.14
C PHE A 188 23.78 4.51 6.09
N GLN A 189 25.11 4.40 6.07
CA GLN A 189 26.01 5.54 5.97
C GLN A 189 25.76 6.37 4.71
N ILE A 190 25.57 5.70 3.56
CA ILE A 190 25.25 6.37 2.30
C ILE A 190 23.93 7.13 2.39
N PHE A 191 22.91 6.55 3.03
CA PHE A 191 21.63 7.24 3.20
C PHE A 191 21.75 8.44 4.13
N GLU A 192 22.54 8.36 5.20
CA GLU A 192 22.82 9.53 6.03
C GLU A 192 23.50 10.66 5.26
N GLU A 193 24.55 10.34 4.49
CA GLU A 193 25.24 11.31 3.63
C GLU A 193 24.28 11.95 2.63
N SER A 194 23.46 11.12 1.98
CA SER A 194 22.48 11.57 0.98
C SER A 194 21.38 12.43 1.59
N ALA A 195 20.91 12.07 2.79
CA ALA A 195 19.92 12.87 3.54
C ALA A 195 20.47 14.24 3.93
N ARG A 196 21.75 14.31 4.37
CA ARG A 196 22.45 15.57 4.64
C ARG A 196 22.62 16.41 3.37
N ALA A 197 22.76 15.76 2.20
CA ALA A 197 22.78 16.43 0.89
C ALA A 197 21.39 16.89 0.41
N GLY A 198 20.33 16.65 1.19
CA GLY A 198 18.96 17.12 0.90
C GLY A 198 18.09 16.16 0.11
N ILE A 199 18.50 14.90 -0.10
CA ILE A 199 17.69 13.90 -0.80
C ILE A 199 16.58 13.40 0.12
N ALA A 200 15.33 13.77 -0.17
CA ALA A 200 14.16 13.39 0.62
C ALA A 200 13.94 11.87 0.69
N ASP A 201 14.18 11.17 -0.43
CA ASP A 201 14.05 9.72 -0.50
C ASP A 201 15.10 8.99 0.36
N ALA A 202 16.26 9.60 0.61
CA ALA A 202 17.26 9.05 1.54
C ALA A 202 16.77 9.12 3.00
N ILE A 203 16.06 10.18 3.38
CA ILE A 203 15.41 10.27 4.70
C ILE A 203 14.36 9.16 4.86
N TYR A 204 13.60 8.89 3.80
CA TYR A 204 12.68 7.75 3.79
C TYR A 204 13.39 6.41 3.96
N MET A 205 14.52 6.19 3.30
CA MET A 205 15.28 4.95 3.47
C MET A 205 15.82 4.81 4.89
N LEU A 206 16.29 5.89 5.51
CA LEU A 206 16.66 5.90 6.93
C LEU A 206 15.45 5.53 7.82
N SER A 207 14.28 6.13 7.56
CA SER A 207 13.04 5.75 8.25
C SER A 207 12.78 4.25 8.17
N ARG A 208 12.89 3.66 6.97
CA ARG A 208 12.73 2.19 6.78
C ARG A 208 13.74 1.38 7.58
N MET A 209 15.01 1.79 7.54
CA MET A 209 16.07 1.06 8.26
C MET A 209 15.86 1.10 9.77
N TYR A 210 15.44 2.23 10.33
CA TYR A 210 15.05 2.29 11.76
C TYR A 210 13.80 1.45 12.05
N TYR A 211 12.82 1.43 11.15
CA TYR A 211 11.61 0.62 11.34
C TYR A 211 11.90 -0.88 11.36
N LEU A 212 12.83 -1.33 10.53
CA LEU A 212 13.20 -2.74 10.36
C LEU A 212 14.36 -3.16 11.30
N GLY A 213 14.97 -2.23 12.05
CA GLY A 213 16.15 -2.53 12.86
C GLY A 213 17.42 -2.81 12.04
N GLU A 214 17.51 -2.20 10.87
CA GLU A 214 18.66 -2.24 9.96
C GLU A 214 19.53 -0.98 10.06
N ALA A 215 19.09 0.04 10.82
CA ALA A 215 19.88 1.22 11.12
C ALA A 215 21.05 0.87 12.04
N TYR A 216 22.21 1.47 11.80
CA TYR A 216 23.43 1.14 12.54
C TYR A 216 23.94 2.32 13.35
N ASP A 217 23.96 2.17 14.67
CA ASP A 217 24.59 3.12 15.57
C ASP A 217 26.10 2.89 15.59
N LEU A 218 26.86 3.84 15.02
CA LEU A 218 28.31 3.78 14.94
C LEU A 218 28.99 3.89 16.32
N GLU A 219 28.39 4.61 17.28
CA GLU A 219 28.95 4.80 18.62
C GLU A 219 28.71 3.55 19.48
N ALA A 220 27.51 3.01 19.45
CA ALA A 220 27.16 1.80 20.18
C ALA A 220 27.65 0.51 19.48
N GLY A 221 28.03 0.57 18.21
CA GLY A 221 28.50 -0.56 17.42
C GLY A 221 27.43 -1.63 17.17
N LYS A 222 26.15 -1.27 17.16
CA LYS A 222 25.02 -2.20 17.03
C LYS A 222 23.93 -1.70 16.09
N PHE A 223 23.12 -2.64 15.59
CA PHE A 223 21.89 -2.33 14.86
C PHE A 223 20.81 -1.84 15.83
N VAL A 224 20.01 -0.87 15.36
CA VAL A 224 18.98 -0.19 16.16
C VAL A 224 17.63 -0.32 15.46
N LEU A 225 16.62 -0.72 16.23
CA LEU A 225 15.22 -0.67 15.86
C LEU A 225 14.56 0.44 16.69
N ASP A 226 14.11 1.50 16.02
CA ASP A 226 13.44 2.65 16.65
C ASP A 226 12.25 3.09 15.78
N ARG A 227 11.08 2.57 16.11
CA ARG A 227 9.85 2.88 15.36
C ARG A 227 9.40 4.31 15.53
N LYS A 228 9.66 4.93 16.68
CA LYS A 228 9.32 6.33 16.91
C LYS A 228 10.14 7.25 16.01
N LEU A 229 11.47 7.11 16.03
CA LEU A 229 12.35 7.86 15.14
C LEU A 229 12.05 7.58 13.67
N SER A 230 11.71 6.34 13.33
CA SER A 230 11.27 5.98 11.98
C SER A 230 10.08 6.81 11.54
N MET A 231 9.05 6.97 12.37
CA MET A 231 7.86 7.76 12.03
C MET A 231 8.16 9.26 11.91
N GLU A 232 9.04 9.78 12.75
CA GLU A 232 9.52 11.17 12.66
C GLU A 232 10.25 11.42 11.33
N LEU A 233 11.14 10.50 10.93
CA LEU A 233 11.84 10.55 9.65
C LEU A 233 10.89 10.38 8.46
N LEU A 234 9.89 9.52 8.56
CA LEU A 234 8.85 9.38 7.53
C LEU A 234 8.11 10.69 7.31
N ALA A 235 7.69 11.34 8.37
CA ALA A 235 7.03 12.65 8.31
C ALA A 235 7.94 13.71 7.68
N GLN A 236 9.21 13.75 8.07
CA GLN A 236 10.20 14.66 7.50
C GLN A 236 10.43 14.40 5.99
N ALA A 237 10.50 13.13 5.57
CA ALA A 237 10.64 12.77 4.17
C ALA A 237 9.43 13.23 3.33
N ILE A 238 8.21 13.10 3.88
CA ILE A 238 6.97 13.57 3.26
C ILE A 238 6.98 15.09 3.10
N GLU A 239 7.35 15.82 4.16
CA GLU A 239 7.45 17.27 4.14
C GLU A 239 8.46 17.78 3.08
N LYS A 240 9.57 17.06 2.92
CA LYS A 240 10.58 17.34 1.90
C LYS A 240 10.21 16.85 0.49
N GLY A 241 9.01 16.28 0.31
CA GLY A 241 8.47 15.91 -0.98
C GLY A 241 8.82 14.50 -1.48
N SER A 242 9.24 13.58 -0.60
CA SER A 242 9.43 12.18 -0.98
C SER A 242 8.11 11.51 -1.34
N ILE A 243 7.97 11.09 -2.59
CA ILE A 243 6.78 10.38 -3.09
C ILE A 243 6.70 8.98 -2.50
N VAL A 244 7.83 8.31 -2.39
CA VAL A 244 7.90 6.96 -1.80
C VAL A 244 7.49 6.95 -0.33
N ALA A 245 7.82 8.02 0.41
CA ALA A 245 7.36 8.21 1.78
C ALA A 245 5.84 8.42 1.86
N LYS A 246 5.27 9.21 0.95
CA LYS A 246 3.82 9.43 0.85
C LYS A 246 3.08 8.12 0.51
N LEU A 247 3.57 7.34 -0.48
CA LEU A 247 3.00 6.04 -0.85
C LEU A 247 3.07 5.03 0.31
N ARG A 248 4.15 5.05 1.10
CA ARG A 248 4.26 4.24 2.32
C ARG A 248 3.21 4.64 3.35
N ARG A 249 3.04 5.94 3.61
CA ARG A 249 2.01 6.45 4.52
C ARG A 249 0.61 6.05 4.06
N SER A 250 0.30 6.19 2.77
CA SER A 250 -0.99 5.77 2.20
C SER A 250 -1.28 4.28 2.48
N ARG A 251 -0.27 3.41 2.33
CA ARG A 251 -0.42 2.00 2.68
C ARG A 251 -0.63 1.76 4.18
N MET A 252 0.08 2.51 5.03
CA MET A 252 -0.10 2.42 6.47
C MET A 252 -1.48 2.92 6.91
N LEU A 253 -2.00 3.96 6.28
CA LEU A 253 -3.38 4.44 6.51
C LEU A 253 -4.42 3.40 6.09
N TYR A 254 -4.19 2.68 4.99
CA TYR A 254 -5.13 1.65 4.56
C TYR A 254 -5.12 0.43 5.52
N LEU A 255 -3.94 -0.12 5.80
CA LEU A 255 -3.81 -1.36 6.57
C LEU A 255 -3.99 -1.15 8.09
N GLY A 256 -3.72 0.04 8.58
CA GLY A 256 -3.46 0.27 9.99
C GLY A 256 -2.12 -0.33 10.44
N THR A 257 -1.46 0.29 11.38
CA THR A 257 -0.26 -0.24 12.03
C THR A 257 -0.32 0.10 13.52
N THR A 258 0.64 -0.36 14.28
CA THR A 258 0.75 0.05 15.69
C THR A 258 0.98 1.55 15.87
N GLU A 259 1.54 2.20 14.84
CA GLU A 259 1.90 3.63 14.84
C GLU A 259 0.87 4.52 14.13
N VAL A 260 0.05 3.94 13.25
CA VAL A 260 -0.91 4.68 12.41
C VAL A 260 -2.26 3.97 12.46
N GLU A 261 -3.28 4.68 12.95
CA GLU A 261 -4.66 4.18 12.90
C GLU A 261 -5.14 4.10 11.45
N ALA A 262 -5.91 3.04 11.14
CA ALA A 262 -6.45 2.85 9.80
C ALA A 262 -7.45 3.95 9.44
N ASP A 263 -7.26 4.58 8.29
CA ASP A 263 -8.19 5.54 7.68
C ASP A 263 -8.23 5.28 6.16
N ILE A 264 -9.06 4.31 5.78
CA ILE A 264 -9.21 3.86 4.39
C ILE A 264 -9.68 5.01 3.50
N ALA A 265 -10.64 5.82 3.98
CA ALA A 265 -11.19 6.92 3.22
C ALA A 265 -10.11 7.98 2.92
N ALA A 266 -9.27 8.32 3.89
CA ALA A 266 -8.16 9.24 3.70
C ALA A 266 -7.11 8.68 2.72
N ALA A 267 -6.81 7.37 2.78
CA ALA A 267 -5.88 6.72 1.87
C ALA A 267 -6.35 6.79 0.41
N ILE A 268 -7.64 6.49 0.16
CA ILE A 268 -8.25 6.57 -1.18
C ILE A 268 -8.29 8.01 -1.68
N ALA A 269 -8.77 8.96 -0.87
CA ALA A 269 -8.86 10.37 -1.26
C ALA A 269 -7.47 10.98 -1.59
N GLU A 270 -6.43 10.59 -0.87
CA GLU A 270 -5.05 11.00 -1.18
C GLU A 270 -4.62 10.42 -2.54
N ALA A 271 -4.85 9.13 -2.79
CA ALA A 271 -4.47 8.47 -4.03
C ALA A 271 -5.24 9.03 -5.25
N GLU A 272 -6.53 9.31 -5.12
CA GLU A 272 -7.34 9.96 -6.18
C GLU A 272 -6.79 11.34 -6.54
N ARG A 273 -6.45 12.15 -5.53
CA ARG A 273 -5.88 13.48 -5.74
C ARG A 273 -4.52 13.43 -6.44
N GLU A 274 -3.61 12.61 -5.95
CA GLU A 274 -2.24 12.52 -6.46
C GLU A 274 -2.20 11.84 -7.85
N SER A 275 -3.05 10.84 -8.11
CA SER A 275 -3.15 10.17 -9.42
C SER A 275 -3.72 11.06 -10.52
N SER A 276 -4.45 12.12 -10.15
CA SER A 276 -4.97 13.13 -11.09
C SER A 276 -3.96 14.21 -11.44
N ALA A 277 -2.86 14.31 -10.70
CA ALA A 277 -1.81 15.29 -10.97
C ALA A 277 -1.06 14.96 -12.28
N ILE A 278 -0.58 16.01 -12.95
CA ILE A 278 0.14 15.87 -14.23
C ILE A 278 1.65 15.72 -13.94
N PHE A 279 2.04 14.64 -13.26
CA PHE A 279 3.45 14.34 -12.96
C PHE A 279 3.81 12.94 -13.45
N SER A 280 5.07 12.72 -13.77
CA SER A 280 5.58 11.37 -14.11
C SER A 280 5.32 10.37 -12.97
N GLU A 281 5.35 10.86 -11.75
CA GLU A 281 5.12 10.07 -10.55
C GLU A 281 3.63 9.77 -10.28
N SER A 282 2.72 10.44 -10.97
CA SER A 282 1.27 10.14 -10.85
C SER A 282 0.92 8.71 -11.25
N ILE A 283 1.80 8.05 -12.01
CA ILE A 283 1.62 6.65 -12.40
C ILE A 283 1.71 5.72 -11.19
N LEU A 284 2.61 5.99 -10.24
CA LEU A 284 2.74 5.22 -9.00
C LEU A 284 1.52 5.40 -8.10
N TRP A 285 0.94 6.61 -8.12
CA TRP A 285 -0.31 6.88 -7.42
C TRP A 285 -1.51 6.25 -8.12
N THR A 286 -1.47 6.15 -9.45
CA THR A 286 -2.51 5.47 -10.22
C THR A 286 -2.48 3.96 -9.95
N GLU A 287 -1.32 3.34 -9.87
CA GLU A 287 -1.15 1.95 -9.44
C GLU A 287 -1.63 1.77 -7.98
N ARG A 288 -1.23 2.66 -7.06
CA ARG A 288 -1.69 2.63 -5.68
C ARG A 288 -3.22 2.74 -5.58
N LEU A 289 -3.83 3.58 -6.39
CA LEU A 289 -5.28 3.73 -6.46
C LEU A 289 -5.96 2.46 -6.98
N GLY A 290 -5.37 1.82 -8.00
CA GLY A 290 -5.82 0.51 -8.47
C GLY A 290 -5.84 -0.52 -7.35
N TRP A 291 -4.74 -0.64 -6.63
CA TRP A 291 -4.62 -1.56 -5.49
C TRP A 291 -5.63 -1.24 -4.37
N LEU A 292 -5.85 0.05 -4.04
CA LEU A 292 -6.83 0.44 -3.04
C LEU A 292 -8.25 0.06 -3.45
N TYR A 293 -8.63 0.28 -4.70
CA TYR A 293 -9.94 -0.12 -5.23
C TYR A 293 -10.11 -1.64 -5.28
N GLU A 294 -9.07 -2.38 -5.63
CA GLU A 294 -9.08 -3.85 -5.62
C GLU A 294 -9.34 -4.38 -4.20
N MET A 295 -8.62 -3.84 -3.21
CA MET A 295 -8.79 -4.22 -1.80
C MET A 295 -10.19 -3.90 -1.24
N GLU A 296 -10.87 -2.87 -1.77
CA GLU A 296 -12.25 -2.52 -1.41
C GLU A 296 -13.30 -3.27 -2.27
N GLY A 297 -12.88 -4.15 -3.18
CA GLY A 297 -13.77 -4.90 -4.06
C GLY A 297 -14.37 -4.07 -5.21
N GLU A 298 -13.84 -2.87 -5.47
CA GLU A 298 -14.28 -1.98 -6.54
C GLU A 298 -13.57 -2.34 -7.85
N THR A 299 -13.76 -3.58 -8.31
CA THR A 299 -13.03 -4.23 -9.41
C THR A 299 -12.97 -3.39 -10.68
N GLU A 300 -14.11 -2.82 -11.14
CA GLU A 300 -14.13 -2.00 -12.35
C GLU A 300 -13.24 -0.74 -12.25
N LYS A 301 -13.18 -0.14 -11.05
CA LYS A 301 -12.32 1.04 -10.82
C LYS A 301 -10.85 0.64 -10.75
N ALA A 302 -10.55 -0.50 -10.14
CA ALA A 302 -9.21 -1.06 -10.08
C ALA A 302 -8.66 -1.31 -11.49
N VAL A 303 -9.40 -2.05 -12.32
CA VAL A 303 -9.02 -2.32 -13.72
C VAL A 303 -8.79 -1.03 -14.51
N LYS A 304 -9.67 -0.03 -14.38
CA LYS A 304 -9.50 1.28 -15.07
C LYS A 304 -8.23 2.01 -14.64
N ALA A 305 -7.85 1.93 -13.36
CA ALA A 305 -6.62 2.53 -12.87
C ALA A 305 -5.39 1.77 -13.40
N TYR A 306 -5.42 0.47 -13.38
CA TYR A 306 -4.36 -0.39 -13.91
C TYR A 306 -4.19 -0.24 -15.42
N ASP A 307 -5.28 -0.20 -16.19
CA ASP A 307 -5.27 0.08 -17.64
C ASP A 307 -4.61 1.43 -17.95
N LYS A 308 -4.87 2.45 -17.11
CA LYS A 308 -4.21 3.76 -17.25
C LYS A 308 -2.70 3.64 -17.03
N CYS A 309 -2.24 2.78 -16.11
CA CYS A 309 -0.82 2.51 -15.92
C CYS A 309 -0.22 1.85 -17.17
N ILE A 310 -0.86 0.80 -17.67
CA ILE A 310 -0.42 0.04 -18.86
C ILE A 310 -0.40 0.93 -20.10
N ALA A 311 -1.43 1.75 -20.31
CA ALA A 311 -1.51 2.70 -21.40
C ALA A 311 -0.39 3.75 -21.38
N ASN A 312 0.18 4.01 -20.20
CA ASN A 312 1.35 4.87 -20.03
C ASN A 312 2.68 4.09 -19.96
N GLY A 313 2.66 2.77 -20.26
CA GLY A 313 3.84 1.91 -20.37
C GLY A 313 4.40 1.42 -19.05
N TYR A 314 3.64 1.53 -18.00
CA TYR A 314 3.94 0.90 -16.73
C TYR A 314 3.20 -0.43 -16.64
N TYR A 315 3.89 -1.51 -16.89
CA TYR A 315 3.30 -2.83 -17.15
C TYR A 315 3.09 -3.76 -15.94
N PRO A 316 3.71 -3.55 -14.76
CA PRO A 316 3.50 -4.45 -13.61
C PRO A 316 2.02 -4.77 -13.33
N PRO A 317 1.06 -3.82 -13.42
CA PRO A 317 -0.36 -4.10 -13.18
C PRO A 317 -1.04 -5.08 -14.14
N ILE A 318 -0.36 -5.53 -15.21
CA ILE A 318 -0.90 -6.61 -16.06
C ILE A 318 -1.13 -7.87 -15.24
N PHE A 319 -0.24 -8.15 -14.29
CA PHE A 319 -0.38 -9.31 -13.41
C PHE A 319 -1.60 -9.16 -12.48
N ASP A 320 -1.80 -7.98 -11.90
CA ASP A 320 -2.94 -7.70 -11.02
C ASP A 320 -4.27 -7.83 -11.78
N ILE A 321 -4.35 -7.27 -13.00
CA ILE A 321 -5.53 -7.44 -13.86
C ILE A 321 -5.75 -8.91 -14.20
N ALA A 322 -4.70 -9.67 -14.53
CA ALA A 322 -4.82 -11.09 -14.82
C ALA A 322 -5.44 -11.84 -13.64
N LEU A 323 -4.98 -11.58 -12.41
CA LEU A 323 -5.55 -12.20 -11.20
C LEU A 323 -7.02 -11.82 -10.99
N ILE A 324 -7.43 -10.59 -11.29
CA ILE A 324 -8.83 -10.17 -11.22
C ILE A 324 -9.69 -11.02 -12.17
N TYR A 325 -9.28 -11.19 -13.43
CA TYR A 325 -10.03 -12.01 -14.39
C TYR A 325 -10.03 -13.50 -14.05
N LEU A 326 -8.96 -14.01 -13.47
CA LEU A 326 -8.92 -15.38 -12.94
C LEU A 326 -9.97 -15.58 -11.82
N GLN A 327 -10.09 -14.61 -10.90
CA GLN A 327 -11.10 -14.66 -9.83
C GLN A 327 -12.52 -14.59 -10.36
N ASP A 328 -12.73 -13.88 -11.47
CA ASP A 328 -14.04 -13.79 -12.15
C ASP A 328 -14.33 -15.02 -13.02
N GLY A 329 -13.41 -15.98 -13.14
CA GLY A 329 -13.53 -17.21 -13.90
C GLY A 329 -13.32 -17.05 -15.42
N ASP A 330 -12.66 -15.97 -15.85
CA ASP A 330 -12.26 -15.76 -17.26
C ASP A 330 -10.83 -16.24 -17.48
N ASP A 331 -10.66 -17.57 -17.50
CA ASP A 331 -9.35 -18.21 -17.64
C ASP A 331 -8.68 -17.89 -18.98
N GLU A 332 -9.46 -17.72 -20.07
CA GLU A 332 -8.92 -17.41 -21.40
C GLU A 332 -8.26 -16.03 -21.43
N TYR A 333 -8.91 -15.05 -20.81
CA TYR A 333 -8.37 -13.70 -20.76
C TYR A 333 -7.18 -13.60 -19.78
N TYR A 334 -7.25 -14.31 -18.65
CA TYR A 334 -6.12 -14.48 -17.73
C TYR A 334 -4.87 -15.00 -18.46
N GLU A 335 -4.99 -16.13 -19.18
CA GLU A 335 -3.86 -16.71 -19.93
C GLU A 335 -3.29 -15.73 -20.96
N THR A 336 -4.17 -15.01 -21.66
CA THR A 336 -3.77 -13.98 -22.63
C THR A 336 -2.96 -12.87 -21.96
N LEU A 337 -3.40 -12.35 -20.83
CA LEU A 337 -2.70 -11.29 -20.09
C LEU A 337 -1.35 -11.78 -19.55
N MET A 338 -1.29 -12.99 -19.03
CA MET A 338 -0.05 -13.60 -18.54
C MET A 338 0.98 -13.76 -19.68
N GLU A 339 0.53 -14.15 -20.87
CA GLU A 339 1.42 -14.24 -22.05
C GLU A 339 1.90 -12.85 -22.50
N VAL A 340 1.02 -11.87 -22.56
CA VAL A 340 1.36 -10.48 -22.90
C VAL A 340 2.35 -9.92 -21.87
N GLY A 341 2.09 -10.10 -20.59
CA GLY A 341 2.96 -9.64 -19.50
C GLY A 341 4.36 -10.25 -19.61
N ARG A 342 4.47 -11.57 -19.89
CA ARG A 342 5.78 -12.20 -20.12
C ARG A 342 6.51 -11.62 -21.32
N LYS A 343 5.83 -11.35 -22.44
CA LYS A 343 6.41 -10.70 -23.61
C LYS A 343 6.90 -9.29 -23.32
N LEU A 344 6.21 -8.59 -22.43
CA LEU A 344 6.57 -7.25 -21.95
C LEU A 344 7.60 -7.27 -20.81
N GLY A 345 7.95 -8.45 -20.32
CA GLY A 345 8.98 -8.63 -19.30
C GLY A 345 8.48 -8.44 -17.87
N VAL A 346 7.17 -8.52 -17.62
CA VAL A 346 6.59 -8.48 -16.27
C VAL A 346 6.96 -9.77 -15.54
N PRO A 347 7.74 -9.68 -14.43
CA PRO A 347 8.32 -10.86 -13.80
C PRO A 347 7.28 -11.82 -13.22
N ASP A 348 6.20 -11.31 -12.62
CA ASP A 348 5.20 -12.13 -11.93
C ASP A 348 4.29 -12.87 -12.92
N CYS A 349 4.23 -12.47 -14.19
CA CYS A 349 3.52 -13.22 -15.23
C CYS A 349 4.17 -14.58 -15.57
N TYR A 350 5.33 -14.90 -15.00
CA TYR A 350 5.96 -16.22 -15.10
C TYR A 350 5.38 -17.24 -14.10
N LEU A 351 4.43 -16.84 -13.24
CA LEU A 351 3.66 -17.73 -12.37
C LEU A 351 2.59 -18.54 -13.09
N GLN A 352 2.34 -18.30 -14.36
CA GLN A 352 1.35 -19.05 -15.13
C GLN A 352 1.54 -20.56 -14.99
N GLY A 353 0.47 -21.26 -14.60
CA GLY A 353 0.44 -22.68 -14.25
C GLY A 353 0.28 -22.92 -12.75
N PHE A 354 0.55 -21.90 -11.92
CA PHE A 354 0.38 -22.00 -10.46
C PHE A 354 -1.09 -21.92 -10.03
N GLU A 355 -1.95 -21.31 -10.81
CA GLU A 355 -3.40 -21.19 -10.60
C GLU A 355 -4.09 -22.56 -10.44
N TYR A 356 -3.52 -23.60 -11.01
CA TYR A 356 -4.06 -24.97 -10.93
C TYR A 356 -3.75 -25.67 -9.59
N GLU A 357 -3.02 -25.04 -8.66
CA GLU A 357 -2.72 -25.65 -7.36
C GLU A 357 -3.99 -26.00 -6.58
N SER A 358 -4.99 -25.13 -6.60
CA SER A 358 -6.24 -25.32 -5.85
C SER A 358 -7.10 -26.49 -6.35
N CYS A 359 -6.99 -26.86 -7.63
CA CYS A 359 -7.72 -27.96 -8.24
C CYS A 359 -6.81 -29.13 -8.66
N TRP A 360 -5.58 -29.17 -8.13
CA TRP A 360 -4.55 -30.13 -8.52
C TRP A 360 -5.00 -31.58 -8.51
N ASP A 361 -5.76 -32.00 -7.50
CA ASP A 361 -6.23 -33.38 -7.35
C ASP A 361 -7.29 -33.78 -8.40
N GLU A 362 -7.96 -32.78 -8.99
CA GLU A 362 -9.00 -32.97 -10.00
C GLU A 362 -8.43 -33.09 -11.42
N LEU A 363 -7.16 -32.72 -11.63
CA LEU A 363 -6.49 -32.78 -12.93
C LEU A 363 -6.09 -34.20 -13.30
N ASP A 364 -6.13 -34.52 -14.59
CA ASP A 364 -5.58 -35.78 -15.09
C ASP A 364 -4.04 -35.79 -15.13
N ASP A 365 -3.44 -36.97 -15.29
CA ASP A 365 -1.98 -37.13 -15.26
C ASP A 365 -1.27 -36.42 -16.42
N ASP A 366 -1.93 -36.24 -17.55
CA ASP A 366 -1.32 -35.57 -18.71
C ASP A 366 -1.34 -34.07 -18.55
N ASP A 367 -2.39 -33.49 -17.97
CA ASP A 367 -2.46 -32.09 -17.65
C ASP A 367 -1.49 -31.74 -16.51
N LYS A 368 -1.41 -32.56 -15.45
CA LYS A 368 -0.38 -32.42 -14.41
C LYS A 368 1.03 -32.37 -14.99
N LYS A 369 1.36 -33.27 -15.94
CA LYS A 369 2.68 -33.26 -16.59
C LYS A 369 2.95 -31.99 -17.40
N LYS A 370 1.94 -31.47 -18.12
CA LYS A 370 2.06 -30.21 -18.89
C LYS A 370 2.32 -29.04 -17.97
N ILE A 371 1.52 -28.92 -16.89
CA ILE A 371 1.66 -27.85 -15.90
C ILE A 371 3.02 -27.92 -15.20
N HIS A 372 3.46 -29.11 -14.76
CA HIS A 372 4.80 -29.30 -14.19
C HIS A 372 5.90 -28.86 -15.14
N ALA A 373 5.81 -29.24 -16.42
CA ALA A 373 6.80 -28.83 -17.43
C ALA A 373 6.79 -27.31 -17.64
N GLN A 374 5.63 -26.67 -17.57
CA GLN A 374 5.47 -25.23 -17.67
C GLN A 374 6.08 -24.52 -16.45
N LEU A 375 5.75 -24.94 -15.23
CA LEU A 375 6.29 -24.38 -13.99
C LEU A 375 7.80 -24.56 -13.90
N LYS A 376 8.34 -25.75 -14.25
CA LYS A 376 9.79 -26.00 -14.30
C LYS A 376 10.55 -25.07 -15.25
N ARG A 377 9.91 -24.62 -16.31
CA ARG A 377 10.48 -23.64 -17.24
C ARG A 377 10.31 -22.21 -16.76
N ASN A 378 9.11 -21.86 -16.29
CA ASN A 378 8.72 -20.49 -16.03
C ASN A 378 9.27 -19.96 -14.70
N LEU A 379 9.19 -20.74 -13.61
CA LEU A 379 9.59 -20.26 -12.28
C LEU A 379 11.06 -19.78 -12.23
N PRO A 380 12.06 -20.57 -12.70
CA PRO A 380 13.45 -20.09 -12.71
C PRO A 380 13.64 -18.83 -13.58
N GLU A 381 12.92 -18.73 -14.70
CA GLU A 381 13.01 -17.56 -15.57
C GLU A 381 12.36 -16.33 -14.91
N GLY A 382 11.23 -16.49 -14.21
CA GLY A 382 10.61 -15.44 -13.41
C GLY A 382 11.55 -14.92 -12.32
N VAL A 383 12.25 -15.81 -11.60
CA VAL A 383 13.29 -15.41 -10.64
C VAL A 383 14.40 -14.63 -11.32
N ASN A 384 14.87 -15.10 -12.49
CA ASN A 384 15.88 -14.40 -13.28
C ASN A 384 15.40 -13.01 -13.74
N LYS A 385 14.10 -12.82 -13.93
CA LYS A 385 13.48 -11.51 -14.22
C LYS A 385 13.23 -10.66 -12.97
N GLY A 386 13.35 -11.25 -11.78
CA GLY A 386 13.25 -10.58 -10.49
C GLY A 386 11.92 -10.80 -9.77
N SER A 387 11.12 -11.78 -10.17
CA SER A 387 9.91 -12.17 -9.43
C SER A 387 10.26 -12.78 -8.08
N GLY A 388 9.83 -12.13 -7.02
CA GLY A 388 9.89 -12.69 -5.67
C GLY A 388 8.84 -13.77 -5.44
N TYR A 389 7.69 -13.69 -6.12
CA TYR A 389 6.67 -14.76 -6.12
C TYR A 389 7.23 -16.04 -6.72
N CYS A 390 7.84 -15.97 -7.91
CA CYS A 390 8.47 -17.14 -8.50
C CYS A 390 9.57 -17.73 -7.62
N ALA A 391 10.32 -16.90 -6.91
CA ALA A 391 11.33 -17.37 -5.96
C ALA A 391 10.69 -18.10 -4.78
N LEU A 392 9.59 -17.55 -4.22
CA LEU A 392 8.85 -18.16 -3.12
C LEU A 392 8.27 -19.53 -3.49
N ILE A 393 7.58 -19.61 -4.64
CA ILE A 393 6.98 -20.87 -5.11
C ILE A 393 8.07 -21.90 -5.46
N LEU A 394 9.17 -21.47 -6.06
CA LEU A 394 10.28 -22.35 -6.38
C LEU A 394 10.99 -22.86 -5.12
N ALA A 395 11.08 -22.04 -4.08
CA ALA A 395 11.57 -22.43 -2.76
C ALA A 395 10.68 -23.53 -2.15
N ASP A 396 9.36 -23.29 -2.08
CA ASP A 396 8.40 -24.26 -1.58
C ASP A 396 8.44 -25.56 -2.38
N ALA A 397 8.51 -25.48 -3.72
CA ALA A 397 8.61 -26.64 -4.58
C ALA A 397 9.83 -27.52 -4.27
N LEU A 398 10.99 -26.89 -4.05
CA LEU A 398 12.25 -27.61 -3.77
C LEU A 398 12.36 -28.09 -2.32
N LEU A 399 11.82 -27.37 -1.36
CA LEU A 399 11.82 -27.78 0.05
C LEU A 399 10.86 -28.95 0.29
N ASN A 400 9.70 -28.96 -0.38
CA ASN A 400 8.60 -29.89 -0.11
C ASN A 400 8.34 -30.91 -1.24
N GLY A 401 9.11 -30.88 -2.33
CA GLY A 401 8.92 -31.81 -3.45
C GLY A 401 7.63 -31.59 -4.23
N LYS A 402 7.15 -30.33 -4.33
CA LYS A 402 5.91 -29.98 -5.03
C LYS A 402 6.15 -29.73 -6.53
N TYR A 403 5.08 -29.65 -7.31
CA TYR A 403 5.06 -29.27 -8.74
C TYR A 403 6.05 -30.10 -9.60
N GLY A 404 6.24 -31.38 -9.23
CA GLY A 404 7.16 -32.28 -9.92
C GLY A 404 8.64 -32.00 -9.74
N TYR A 405 9.01 -31.13 -8.79
CA TYR A 405 10.41 -30.99 -8.37
C TYR A 405 10.78 -32.09 -7.37
N ASP A 406 12.03 -32.54 -7.46
CA ASP A 406 12.62 -33.36 -6.40
C ASP A 406 13.04 -32.45 -5.24
N ILE A 407 13.04 -32.98 -4.02
CA ILE A 407 13.50 -32.23 -2.84
C ILE A 407 14.98 -31.90 -2.99
N ASP A 408 15.31 -30.62 -2.89
CA ASP A 408 16.66 -30.08 -2.90
C ASP A 408 16.72 -28.93 -1.87
N LEU A 409 17.07 -29.27 -0.65
CA LEU A 409 17.02 -28.36 0.49
C LEU A 409 17.93 -27.16 0.30
N ASP A 410 19.16 -27.37 -0.22
CA ASP A 410 20.11 -26.29 -0.40
C ASP A 410 19.60 -25.25 -1.39
N LYS A 411 19.05 -25.69 -2.52
CA LYS A 411 18.46 -24.77 -3.50
C LYS A 411 17.16 -24.16 -3.00
N GLY A 412 16.32 -24.94 -2.30
CA GLY A 412 15.10 -24.44 -1.71
C GLY A 412 15.36 -23.28 -0.77
N MET A 413 16.33 -23.43 0.14
CA MET A 413 16.75 -22.34 1.03
C MET A 413 17.31 -21.14 0.28
N ALA A 414 18.14 -21.37 -0.73
CA ALA A 414 18.70 -20.28 -1.52
C ALA A 414 17.61 -19.46 -2.22
N TYR A 415 16.55 -20.11 -2.72
CA TYR A 415 15.43 -19.41 -3.32
C TYR A 415 14.52 -18.74 -2.28
N ALA A 416 14.35 -19.30 -1.08
CA ALA A 416 13.63 -18.65 0.01
C ALA A 416 14.36 -17.37 0.45
N ASP A 417 15.68 -17.41 0.55
CA ASP A 417 16.50 -16.21 0.82
C ASP A 417 16.38 -15.16 -0.29
N VAL A 418 16.33 -15.57 -1.54
CA VAL A 418 16.04 -14.68 -2.67
C VAL A 418 14.65 -14.06 -2.53
N ALA A 419 13.62 -14.84 -2.17
CA ALA A 419 12.26 -14.33 -1.97
C ALA A 419 12.24 -13.27 -0.85
N VAL A 420 12.86 -13.55 0.31
CA VAL A 420 13.01 -12.60 1.42
C VAL A 420 13.74 -11.33 0.96
N THR A 421 14.85 -11.47 0.25
CA THR A 421 15.62 -10.35 -0.30
C THR A 421 14.75 -9.51 -1.25
N TYR A 422 13.82 -10.13 -1.97
CA TYR A 422 12.86 -9.47 -2.86
C TYR A 422 11.63 -8.90 -2.13
N GLY A 423 11.58 -9.00 -0.79
CA GLY A 423 10.53 -8.42 0.04
C GLY A 423 9.35 -9.35 0.30
N PHE A 424 9.45 -10.63 -0.06
CA PHE A 424 8.47 -11.66 0.24
C PHE A 424 8.79 -12.31 1.58
N ASN A 425 8.31 -11.69 2.66
CA ASN A 425 8.65 -12.08 4.03
C ASN A 425 8.21 -13.51 4.38
N THR A 426 7.18 -14.05 3.71
CA THR A 426 6.75 -15.46 3.82
C THR A 426 7.87 -16.46 3.47
N GLY A 427 8.94 -16.02 2.81
CA GLY A 427 10.16 -16.83 2.67
C GLY A 427 10.79 -17.21 4.02
N TYR A 428 10.62 -16.39 5.07
CA TYR A 428 11.04 -16.76 6.42
C TYR A 428 10.25 -17.95 6.97
N ASP A 429 8.92 -18.00 6.71
CA ASP A 429 8.08 -19.13 7.14
C ASP A 429 8.59 -20.43 6.55
N LEU A 430 8.91 -20.43 5.24
CA LEU A 430 9.45 -21.62 4.57
C LEU A 430 10.80 -22.08 5.17
N LEU A 431 11.70 -21.12 5.46
CA LEU A 431 13.00 -21.44 6.07
C LEU A 431 12.85 -22.03 7.47
N ILE A 432 11.98 -21.43 8.28
CA ILE A 432 11.73 -21.85 9.66
C ILE A 432 11.03 -23.22 9.66
N GLU A 433 9.99 -23.41 8.85
CA GLU A 433 9.26 -24.67 8.73
C GLU A 433 10.18 -25.81 8.27
N ALA A 434 11.02 -25.57 7.27
CA ALA A 434 11.98 -26.56 6.79
C ALA A 434 12.98 -26.94 7.91
N ALA A 435 13.53 -25.97 8.64
CA ALA A 435 14.46 -26.21 9.73
C ALA A 435 13.82 -26.98 10.90
N GLU A 436 12.60 -26.60 11.29
CA GLU A 436 11.86 -27.28 12.38
C GLU A 436 11.42 -28.69 11.98
N THR A 437 11.09 -28.93 10.72
CA THR A 437 10.67 -30.25 10.22
C THR A 437 11.87 -31.20 10.16
N LEU A 438 13.01 -30.73 9.68
CA LEU A 438 14.21 -31.57 9.55
C LEU A 438 14.84 -31.92 10.90
N GLN A 439 14.75 -31.02 11.87
CA GLN A 439 15.37 -31.15 13.21
C GLN A 439 16.85 -31.56 13.16
N ASP A 440 17.55 -31.11 12.11
CA ASP A 440 18.96 -31.41 11.88
C ASP A 440 19.83 -30.17 12.24
N PRO A 441 20.58 -30.21 13.36
CA PRO A 441 21.42 -29.08 13.76
C PRO A 441 22.57 -28.78 12.77
N THR A 442 22.88 -29.73 11.88
CA THR A 442 23.89 -29.51 10.82
C THR A 442 23.33 -28.72 9.64
N PHE A 443 22.01 -28.75 9.50
CA PHE A 443 21.27 -27.95 8.52
C PHE A 443 21.08 -26.51 9.01
N MET A 444 20.59 -26.32 10.26
CA MET A 444 20.42 -25.02 10.91
C MET A 444 20.46 -25.18 12.44
N SER A 445 21.27 -24.39 13.10
CA SER A 445 21.36 -24.41 14.56
C SER A 445 20.14 -23.75 15.21
N GLU A 446 19.90 -24.03 16.49
CA GLU A 446 18.83 -23.39 17.27
C GLU A 446 18.96 -21.84 17.27
N ASP A 447 20.17 -21.32 17.40
CA ASP A 447 20.41 -19.87 17.38
C ASP A 447 20.07 -19.25 16.01
N GLU A 448 20.34 -19.95 14.91
CA GLU A 448 19.97 -19.49 13.58
C GLU A 448 18.46 -19.49 13.38
N ILE A 449 17.74 -20.51 13.87
CA ILE A 449 16.27 -20.58 13.84
C ILE A 449 15.67 -19.42 14.68
N LEU A 450 16.18 -19.19 15.89
CA LEU A 450 15.75 -18.07 16.70
C LEU A 450 15.99 -16.74 15.99
N LYS A 451 17.16 -16.56 15.36
CA LYS A 451 17.46 -15.35 14.58
C LYS A 451 16.48 -15.17 13.42
N LEU A 452 16.17 -16.24 12.68
CA LEU A 452 15.18 -16.18 11.59
C LEU A 452 13.80 -15.77 12.11
N LYS A 453 13.33 -16.32 13.23
CA LYS A 453 12.05 -15.94 13.84
C LYS A 453 12.02 -14.47 14.25
N TYR A 454 13.12 -13.98 14.80
CA TYR A 454 13.25 -12.56 15.14
C TYR A 454 13.26 -11.68 13.89
N ASP A 455 13.98 -12.08 12.86
CA ASP A 455 14.00 -11.38 11.58
C ASP A 455 12.60 -11.39 10.93
N ALA A 456 11.90 -12.53 10.91
CA ALA A 456 10.53 -12.65 10.44
C ALA A 456 9.59 -11.65 11.16
N LEU A 457 9.68 -11.58 12.48
CA LEU A 457 8.91 -10.63 13.28
C LEU A 457 9.25 -9.17 12.93
N ARG A 458 10.53 -8.82 12.77
CA ARG A 458 10.94 -7.45 12.35
C ARG A 458 10.34 -7.05 11.01
N TYR A 459 10.26 -8.00 10.10
CA TYR A 459 9.74 -7.79 8.75
C TYR A 459 8.21 -7.91 8.66
N GLY A 460 7.52 -8.11 9.79
CA GLY A 460 6.07 -8.00 9.91
C GLY A 460 5.30 -9.33 9.97
N LEU A 461 5.98 -10.45 10.23
CA LEU A 461 5.32 -11.73 10.50
C LEU A 461 5.00 -11.85 11.99
N ASP A 462 3.86 -11.31 12.36
CA ASP A 462 3.40 -11.19 13.76
C ASP A 462 3.13 -12.53 14.46
N ASN A 463 3.02 -13.62 13.71
CA ASN A 463 2.85 -14.98 14.21
C ASN A 463 4.04 -15.45 15.09
N TYR A 464 5.22 -14.86 14.92
CA TYR A 464 6.39 -15.16 15.73
C TYR A 464 6.50 -14.34 17.04
N LEU A 465 5.60 -13.39 17.28
CA LEU A 465 5.65 -12.53 18.46
C LEU A 465 5.62 -13.32 19.77
N ASP A 466 4.70 -14.27 19.89
CA ASP A 466 4.57 -15.10 21.11
C ASP A 466 5.80 -15.96 21.35
N ASP A 467 6.38 -16.52 20.29
CA ASP A 467 7.59 -17.34 20.38
C ASP A 467 8.80 -16.49 20.81
N VAL A 468 8.96 -15.30 20.24
CA VAL A 468 10.01 -14.36 20.63
C VAL A 468 9.88 -13.93 22.09
N ILE A 469 8.68 -13.62 22.56
CA ILE A 469 8.49 -13.23 23.98
C ILE A 469 8.70 -14.41 24.92
N LYS A 470 8.27 -15.60 24.56
CA LYS A 470 8.47 -16.83 25.34
C LYS A 470 9.95 -17.18 25.50
N ASN A 471 10.75 -16.99 24.44
CA ASN A 471 12.18 -17.29 24.41
C ASN A 471 13.06 -16.05 24.69
N LYS A 472 12.51 -15.04 25.36
CA LYS A 472 13.17 -13.75 25.61
C LYS A 472 14.60 -13.86 26.11
N ASP A 473 14.87 -14.77 27.04
CA ASP A 473 16.21 -14.90 27.65
C ASP A 473 17.28 -15.31 26.62
N ALA A 474 16.93 -16.16 25.64
CA ALA A 474 17.81 -16.52 24.53
C ALA A 474 18.09 -15.30 23.64
N TYR A 475 17.07 -14.52 23.33
CA TYR A 475 17.23 -13.30 22.53
C TYR A 475 18.01 -12.20 23.26
N VAL A 476 17.89 -12.11 24.59
CA VAL A 476 18.72 -11.21 25.39
C VAL A 476 20.18 -11.62 25.28
N ALA A 477 20.48 -12.92 25.37
CA ALA A 477 21.85 -13.44 25.21
C ALA A 477 22.41 -13.15 23.78
N MET A 478 21.57 -13.10 22.77
CA MET A 478 21.92 -12.72 21.39
C MET A 478 22.04 -11.20 21.18
N GLY A 479 21.75 -10.37 22.20
CA GLY A 479 21.87 -8.91 22.13
C GLY A 479 20.61 -8.15 21.69
N TYR A 480 19.44 -8.81 21.59
CA TYR A 480 18.18 -8.17 21.19
C TYR A 480 17.32 -7.67 22.36
N GLY A 481 17.81 -7.77 23.60
CA GLY A 481 17.05 -7.47 24.83
C GLY A 481 16.41 -6.09 24.85
N ASP A 482 17.16 -5.06 24.48
CA ASP A 482 16.67 -3.68 24.45
C ASP A 482 15.47 -3.52 23.46
N GLN A 483 15.55 -4.17 22.31
CA GLN A 483 14.51 -4.10 21.26
C GLN A 483 13.25 -4.87 21.68
N ILE A 484 13.43 -6.01 22.36
CA ILE A 484 12.29 -6.78 22.90
C ILE A 484 11.55 -5.96 23.95
N GLU A 485 12.26 -5.34 24.89
CA GLU A 485 11.63 -4.56 25.95
C GLU A 485 10.97 -3.27 25.43
N SER A 486 11.62 -2.57 24.51
CA SER A 486 11.15 -1.26 24.06
C SER A 486 10.10 -1.32 22.94
N VAL A 487 10.12 -2.36 22.12
CA VAL A 487 9.24 -2.47 20.94
C VAL A 487 8.27 -3.64 21.05
N TRP A 488 8.77 -4.86 21.26
CA TRP A 488 7.93 -6.05 21.13
C TRP A 488 7.10 -6.37 22.37
N MET A 489 7.62 -6.13 23.57
CA MET A 489 6.88 -6.33 24.80
C MET A 489 5.64 -5.42 24.91
N PRO A 490 5.68 -4.13 24.55
CA PRO A 490 4.50 -3.29 24.48
C PRO A 490 3.46 -3.82 23.49
N VAL A 491 3.86 -4.24 22.28
CA VAL A 491 2.97 -4.81 21.26
C VAL A 491 2.33 -6.10 21.77
N TRP A 492 3.11 -6.97 22.39
CA TRP A 492 2.61 -8.21 22.98
C TRP A 492 1.58 -7.95 24.09
N LYS A 493 1.86 -7.01 25.00
CA LYS A 493 0.91 -6.63 26.05
C LYS A 493 -0.39 -6.05 25.52
N MET A 494 -0.35 -5.32 24.39
CA MET A 494 -1.57 -4.84 23.73
C MET A 494 -2.40 -6.01 23.16
N LYS A 495 -1.75 -7.03 22.57
CA LYS A 495 -2.40 -8.22 22.03
C LYS A 495 -2.87 -9.18 23.12
N HIS A 496 -2.20 -9.19 24.27
CA HIS A 496 -2.47 -10.03 25.44
C HIS A 496 -2.74 -9.15 26.67
N PRO A 497 -3.84 -8.40 26.69
CA PRO A 497 -4.19 -7.60 27.85
C PRO A 497 -4.33 -8.50 29.07
N ALA A 498 -3.86 -8.01 30.22
CA ALA A 498 -4.05 -8.74 31.48
C ALA A 498 -5.54 -9.08 31.65
N PRO A 499 -5.86 -10.26 32.19
CA PRO A 499 -7.25 -10.59 32.46
C PRO A 499 -7.87 -9.50 33.33
N LYS A 500 -9.02 -8.99 32.90
CA LYS A 500 -9.75 -7.95 33.63
C LYS A 500 -10.19 -8.45 34.99
N THR A 501 -10.12 -7.58 36.00
CA THR A 501 -10.57 -7.91 37.34
C THR A 501 -12.10 -8.03 37.35
N GLN A 502 -12.58 -9.26 37.53
CA GLN A 502 -14.02 -9.50 37.60
C GLN A 502 -14.59 -8.94 38.92
N ILE A 503 -15.68 -8.23 38.80
CA ILE A 503 -16.44 -7.70 39.93
C ILE A 503 -17.90 -8.23 39.91
N ASN A 504 -18.60 -8.08 40.99
CA ASN A 504 -20.05 -8.29 40.98
C ASN A 504 -20.70 -7.31 39.99
N PRO A 505 -21.83 -7.68 39.37
CA PRO A 505 -22.53 -6.79 38.46
C PRO A 505 -22.77 -5.43 39.11
N THR A 506 -22.27 -4.37 38.52
CA THR A 506 -22.25 -3.03 39.13
C THR A 506 -22.82 -1.98 38.18
N ALA A 507 -23.70 -1.13 38.66
CA ALA A 507 -24.19 0.04 37.97
C ALA A 507 -23.42 1.31 38.38
N MET A 508 -23.21 2.22 37.43
CA MET A 508 -22.62 3.53 37.69
C MET A 508 -23.74 4.58 37.79
N ILE A 509 -23.87 5.26 38.92
CA ILE A 509 -24.86 6.30 39.16
C ILE A 509 -24.15 7.64 39.34
N ILE A 510 -24.56 8.64 38.55
CA ILE A 510 -24.02 10.00 38.64
C ILE A 510 -25.09 10.91 39.27
N GLN A 511 -24.77 11.44 40.44
CA GLN A 511 -25.62 12.37 41.16
C GLN A 511 -25.59 13.79 40.53
N PRO A 512 -26.59 14.63 40.74
CA PRO A 512 -26.58 16.04 40.34
C PRO A 512 -25.35 16.82 40.83
N SER A 513 -24.77 16.42 41.96
CA SER A 513 -23.55 16.99 42.52
C SER A 513 -22.26 16.60 41.78
N GLY A 514 -22.34 15.73 40.77
CA GLY A 514 -21.20 15.13 40.09
C GLY A 514 -20.55 13.97 40.84
N ILE A 515 -21.09 13.60 42.02
CA ILE A 515 -20.59 12.41 42.73
C ILE A 515 -21.03 11.16 41.97
N VAL A 516 -20.07 10.27 41.71
CA VAL A 516 -20.31 8.97 41.08
C VAL A 516 -20.34 7.89 42.17
N SER A 517 -21.42 7.14 42.19
CA SER A 517 -21.61 5.98 43.06
C SER A 517 -21.61 4.71 42.21
N PHE A 518 -20.94 3.68 42.72
CA PHE A 518 -20.94 2.36 42.12
C PHE A 518 -21.80 1.45 42.98
N VAL A 519 -22.89 0.99 42.41
CA VAL A 519 -23.90 0.20 43.13
C VAL A 519 -23.90 -1.22 42.60
N GLU A 520 -23.67 -2.20 43.48
CA GLU A 520 -23.80 -3.61 43.13
C GLU A 520 -25.26 -3.92 42.77
N ALA A 521 -25.51 -4.13 41.49
CA ALA A 521 -26.83 -4.38 40.95
C ALA A 521 -26.68 -5.07 39.58
N ASP A 522 -27.37 -6.20 39.41
CA ASP A 522 -27.47 -6.86 38.10
C ASP A 522 -28.65 -6.29 37.33
N ILE A 523 -28.39 -5.22 36.56
CA ILE A 523 -29.43 -4.51 35.81
C ILE A 523 -30.11 -5.41 34.80
N PHE A 524 -29.44 -6.38 34.22
CA PHE A 524 -30.03 -7.33 33.28
C PHE A 524 -31.17 -8.16 33.88
N MET A 525 -31.05 -8.47 35.15
CA MET A 525 -32.06 -9.21 35.90
C MET A 525 -33.16 -8.33 36.53
N MET A 526 -33.03 -7.01 36.42
CA MET A 526 -33.97 -6.05 37.03
C MET A 526 -35.06 -5.64 36.05
N SER A 527 -36.26 -5.45 36.55
CA SER A 527 -37.30 -4.73 35.81
C SER A 527 -36.97 -3.23 35.71
N TYR A 528 -37.52 -2.56 34.71
CA TYR A 528 -37.39 -1.10 34.56
C TYR A 528 -37.79 -0.32 35.83
N ARG A 529 -38.76 -0.83 36.60
CA ARG A 529 -39.20 -0.23 37.84
C ARG A 529 -38.16 -0.41 38.96
N GLU A 530 -37.57 -1.56 39.08
CA GLU A 530 -36.49 -1.81 40.05
C GLU A 530 -35.26 -1.00 39.72
N MET A 531 -34.91 -0.91 38.44
CA MET A 531 -33.81 -0.06 37.98
C MET A 531 -34.08 1.44 38.29
N ALA A 532 -35.32 1.92 38.12
CA ALA A 532 -35.72 3.29 38.49
C ALA A 532 -35.50 3.58 39.98
N GLN A 533 -35.73 2.61 40.85
CA GLN A 533 -35.54 2.77 42.30
C GLN A 533 -34.08 3.06 42.67
N LEU A 534 -33.10 2.65 41.85
CA LEU A 534 -31.67 2.95 42.08
C LEU A 534 -31.38 4.46 42.13
N ILE A 535 -32.20 5.26 41.45
CA ILE A 535 -32.09 6.73 41.43
C ILE A 535 -33.27 7.43 42.05
N GLY A 536 -34.16 6.70 42.75
CA GLY A 536 -35.35 7.26 43.39
C GLY A 536 -36.44 7.69 42.42
N ALA A 537 -36.47 7.16 41.21
CA ALA A 537 -37.44 7.48 40.18
C ALA A 537 -38.64 6.49 40.21
N GLU A 538 -39.78 6.92 39.66
CA GLU A 538 -40.96 6.07 39.43
C GLU A 538 -40.95 5.45 38.02
N GLY A 539 -40.25 6.09 37.07
CA GLY A 539 -40.07 5.65 35.71
C GLY A 539 -38.77 6.19 35.10
N LEU A 540 -38.26 5.52 34.09
CA LEU A 540 -37.02 5.90 33.41
C LEU A 540 -37.29 6.32 31.98
N ASP A 541 -36.53 7.31 31.54
CA ASP A 541 -36.29 7.58 30.13
C ASP A 541 -34.87 7.15 29.75
N ALA A 542 -34.74 6.46 28.63
CA ALA A 542 -33.46 6.00 28.13
C ALA A 542 -32.90 6.96 27.09
N VAL A 543 -31.64 7.27 27.22
CA VAL A 543 -30.86 8.04 26.25
C VAL A 543 -29.92 7.10 25.54
N HIS A 544 -30.24 6.75 24.29
CA HIS A 544 -29.44 5.93 23.41
C HIS A 544 -28.78 6.83 22.36
N PHE A 545 -27.66 6.39 21.82
CA PHE A 545 -27.02 6.98 20.65
C PHE A 545 -26.72 8.48 20.72
N SER A 546 -26.50 9.03 21.92
CA SER A 546 -25.97 10.38 22.00
C SER A 546 -24.51 10.39 21.47
N GLU A 547 -24.11 11.49 20.82
CA GLU A 547 -22.72 11.61 20.31
C GLU A 547 -21.70 11.48 21.45
N PRO A 548 -21.86 12.12 22.62
CA PRO A 548 -20.95 11.94 23.76
C PRO A 548 -20.83 10.49 24.23
N LEU A 549 -21.94 9.77 24.40
CA LEU A 549 -21.93 8.37 24.83
C LEU A 549 -21.26 7.46 23.78
N SER A 550 -21.53 7.69 22.49
CA SER A 550 -20.90 6.95 21.39
C SER A 550 -19.40 7.16 21.35
N ARG A 551 -18.93 8.38 21.62
CA ARG A 551 -17.50 8.70 21.71
C ARG A 551 -16.82 7.95 22.87
N ILE A 552 -17.44 7.93 24.04
CA ILE A 552 -16.93 7.18 25.20
C ILE A 552 -16.92 5.68 24.90
N THR A 553 -17.99 5.15 24.30
CA THR A 553 -18.09 3.73 23.90
C THR A 553 -16.90 3.31 23.01
N LYS A 554 -16.58 4.15 22.01
CA LYS A 554 -15.42 3.91 21.13
C LYS A 554 -14.10 3.96 21.89
N ALA A 555 -13.92 4.96 22.77
CA ALA A 555 -12.70 5.10 23.55
C ALA A 555 -12.47 3.88 24.47
N CYS A 556 -13.55 3.38 25.10
CA CYS A 556 -13.49 2.19 25.97
C CYS A 556 -13.43 0.85 25.20
N LYS A 557 -13.56 0.86 23.87
CA LYS A 557 -13.46 -0.33 22.99
C LYS A 557 -14.36 -1.50 23.40
N PHE A 558 -15.60 -1.24 23.79
CA PHE A 558 -16.56 -2.29 24.11
C PHE A 558 -16.92 -3.12 22.88
N LYS A 559 -16.78 -4.45 22.99
CA LYS A 559 -17.15 -5.40 21.92
C LYS A 559 -18.62 -5.83 22.09
N GLY A 560 -19.48 -5.42 21.16
CA GLY A 560 -20.88 -5.81 21.15
C GLY A 560 -21.77 -5.03 22.13
N TYR A 561 -21.23 -4.02 22.79
CA TYR A 561 -21.97 -3.15 23.69
C TYR A 561 -21.76 -1.67 23.38
N GLN A 562 -22.74 -0.87 23.74
CA GLN A 562 -22.68 0.60 23.76
C GLN A 562 -23.07 1.12 25.14
N LEU A 563 -22.72 2.37 25.43
CA LEU A 563 -23.18 3.02 26.65
C LEU A 563 -24.59 3.58 26.44
N ALA A 564 -25.44 3.37 27.43
CA ALA A 564 -26.74 3.98 27.57
C ALA A 564 -26.80 4.74 28.88
N MET A 565 -27.61 5.81 28.91
CA MET A 565 -27.90 6.61 30.10
C MET A 565 -29.40 6.58 30.39
N TYR A 566 -29.74 6.34 31.60
CA TYR A 566 -31.14 6.32 32.05
C TYR A 566 -31.37 7.44 33.06
N THR A 567 -32.48 8.17 32.90
CA THR A 567 -32.83 9.36 33.68
C THR A 567 -34.21 9.22 34.27
N ASP A 568 -34.52 9.99 35.35
CA ASP A 568 -35.90 10.09 35.85
C ASP A 568 -36.80 10.75 34.80
N ARG A 569 -37.83 10.03 34.35
CA ARG A 569 -38.82 10.52 33.39
C ARG A 569 -39.50 11.80 33.86
N ASP A 570 -39.78 11.90 35.16
CA ASP A 570 -40.52 12.98 35.76
C ASP A 570 -39.62 14.02 36.44
N GLY A 571 -38.31 14.02 36.16
CA GLY A 571 -37.33 14.88 36.83
C GLY A 571 -37.68 16.37 36.79
N TYR A 572 -38.23 16.84 35.67
CA TYR A 572 -38.75 18.21 35.55
C TYR A 572 -40.02 18.45 36.40
N ALA A 573 -40.94 17.52 36.34
CA ALA A 573 -42.22 17.66 37.10
C ALA A 573 -42.01 17.61 38.62
N LYS A 574 -40.96 16.91 39.06
CA LYS A 574 -40.55 16.80 40.46
C LYS A 574 -39.62 17.93 40.91
N ASP A 575 -39.24 18.83 40.00
CA ASP A 575 -38.28 19.91 40.23
C ASP A 575 -36.95 19.42 40.85
N LEU A 576 -36.43 18.30 40.33
CA LEU A 576 -35.16 17.73 40.78
C LEU A 576 -33.96 18.65 40.40
N PRO A 577 -32.87 18.60 41.17
CA PRO A 577 -31.65 19.36 40.84
C PRO A 577 -31.10 19.05 39.47
N ASP A 578 -30.56 20.07 38.79
CA ASP A 578 -29.91 19.93 37.48
C ASP A 578 -28.67 19.03 37.58
N ASN A 579 -28.54 18.10 36.65
CA ASN A 579 -27.37 17.23 36.50
C ASN A 579 -26.53 17.69 35.32
N ALA A 580 -25.53 18.50 35.59
CA ALA A 580 -24.64 19.04 34.55
C ALA A 580 -23.94 17.96 33.76
N VAL A 581 -23.51 16.88 34.41
CA VAL A 581 -22.85 15.74 33.75
C VAL A 581 -23.83 15.01 32.84
N GLY A 582 -25.04 14.68 33.33
CA GLY A 582 -26.09 14.06 32.54
C GLY A 582 -26.47 14.92 31.32
N THR A 583 -26.53 16.24 31.49
CA THR A 583 -26.82 17.20 30.41
C THR A 583 -25.74 17.17 29.33
N ILE A 584 -24.44 17.13 29.70
CA ILE A 584 -23.33 17.00 28.77
C ILE A 584 -23.37 15.66 28.03
N LEU A 585 -23.63 14.56 28.73
CA LEU A 585 -23.74 13.23 28.16
C LEU A 585 -24.95 13.09 27.22
N TYR A 586 -26.03 13.83 27.47
CA TYR A 586 -27.17 13.87 26.56
C TYR A 586 -26.84 14.55 25.22
N GLY A 587 -26.09 15.64 25.25
CA GLY A 587 -25.52 16.27 24.06
C GLY A 587 -26.51 16.98 23.12
N ARG A 588 -27.82 17.13 23.52
CA ARG A 588 -28.89 17.72 22.68
C ARG A 588 -29.47 19.02 23.19
N GLY A 589 -28.81 19.67 24.16
CA GLY A 589 -29.23 20.99 24.66
C GLY A 589 -30.41 21.00 25.63
N TYR A 590 -30.89 19.85 26.06
CA TYR A 590 -31.87 19.74 27.13
C TYR A 590 -31.17 19.45 28.45
N GLU A 591 -31.64 20.13 29.50
CA GLU A 591 -31.15 19.90 30.86
C GLU A 591 -31.65 18.55 31.38
N ILE A 592 -30.75 17.75 31.94
CA ILE A 592 -31.09 16.53 32.67
C ILE A 592 -31.20 16.86 34.14
N ARG A 593 -32.28 16.40 34.80
CA ARG A 593 -32.54 16.60 36.20
C ARG A 593 -32.57 15.31 36.98
N GLY A 594 -32.03 15.33 38.19
CA GLY A 594 -31.92 14.16 39.05
C GLY A 594 -30.67 13.32 38.78
N ALA A 595 -30.56 12.19 39.44
CA ALA A 595 -29.46 11.25 39.21
C ALA A 595 -29.64 10.49 37.88
N VAL A 596 -28.55 10.04 37.31
CA VAL A 596 -28.56 9.24 36.09
C VAL A 596 -27.82 7.91 36.29
N ILE A 597 -28.28 6.86 35.61
CA ILE A 597 -27.61 5.55 35.56
C ILE A 597 -26.85 5.45 34.24
N ILE A 598 -25.58 5.05 34.30
CA ILE A 598 -24.80 4.68 33.14
C ILE A 598 -24.66 3.16 33.14
N ALA A 599 -25.03 2.53 32.04
CA ALA A 599 -25.01 1.09 31.88
C ALA A 599 -24.54 0.70 30.46
N LEU A 600 -24.27 -0.57 30.24
CA LEU A 600 -24.00 -1.15 28.94
C LEU A 600 -25.30 -1.62 28.29
N GLU A 601 -25.39 -1.54 26.98
CA GLU A 601 -26.53 -2.01 26.21
C GLU A 601 -26.00 -2.83 25.00
N ASP A 602 -26.58 -3.97 24.76
CA ASP A 602 -26.22 -4.83 23.65
C ASP A 602 -27.00 -4.49 22.37
N ASN A 603 -26.72 -5.21 21.28
CA ASN A 603 -27.36 -5.00 19.97
C ASN A 603 -28.86 -5.34 19.95
N LYS A 604 -29.40 -5.94 21.03
CA LYS A 604 -30.83 -6.25 21.19
C LYS A 604 -31.53 -5.23 22.08
N TYR A 605 -30.80 -4.23 22.54
CA TYR A 605 -31.23 -3.21 23.54
C TYR A 605 -31.45 -3.81 24.95
N ASP A 606 -30.83 -4.96 25.25
CA ASP A 606 -30.80 -5.48 26.60
C ASP A 606 -29.75 -4.72 27.42
N THR A 607 -30.15 -4.25 28.61
CA THR A 607 -29.29 -3.43 29.47
C THR A 607 -28.48 -4.32 30.40
N HIS A 608 -27.20 -4.03 30.54
CA HIS A 608 -26.26 -4.79 31.33
C HIS A 608 -25.45 -3.92 32.30
N SER A 609 -25.10 -4.49 33.43
CA SER A 609 -24.16 -3.92 34.38
C SER A 609 -22.71 -4.06 33.92
N PHE A 610 -21.81 -3.33 34.57
CA PHE A 610 -20.38 -3.58 34.43
C PHE A 610 -19.99 -4.84 35.21
N HIS A 611 -19.24 -5.73 34.59
CA HIS A 611 -18.72 -6.95 35.18
C HIS A 611 -17.19 -6.92 35.43
N PHE A 612 -16.52 -5.86 34.98
CA PHE A 612 -15.10 -5.69 35.14
C PHE A 612 -14.78 -4.30 35.68
N GLN A 613 -13.85 -4.27 36.66
CA GLN A 613 -13.43 -3.03 37.32
C GLN A 613 -12.81 -2.05 36.32
N GLU A 614 -11.99 -2.55 35.42
CA GLU A 614 -11.29 -1.74 34.44
C GLU A 614 -12.25 -1.06 33.44
N ASP A 615 -13.32 -1.75 33.04
CA ASP A 615 -14.34 -1.17 32.16
C ASP A 615 -15.04 0.01 32.82
N MET A 616 -15.40 -0.15 34.08
CA MET A 616 -16.03 0.87 34.88
C MET A 616 -15.10 2.08 35.14
N ASP A 617 -13.83 1.79 35.43
CA ASP A 617 -12.82 2.84 35.63
C ASP A 617 -12.53 3.61 34.33
N ASN A 618 -12.47 2.93 33.19
CA ASN A 618 -12.30 3.56 31.88
C ASN A 618 -13.47 4.49 31.54
N VAL A 619 -14.71 4.04 31.73
CA VAL A 619 -15.90 4.89 31.52
C VAL A 619 -15.87 6.10 32.43
N PHE A 620 -15.54 5.92 33.72
CA PHE A 620 -15.43 7.05 34.67
C PHE A 620 -14.38 8.07 34.20
N ASN A 621 -13.19 7.61 33.75
CA ASN A 621 -12.11 8.46 33.28
C ASN A 621 -12.50 9.23 32.01
N GLU A 622 -13.15 8.56 31.05
CA GLU A 622 -13.64 9.22 29.82
C GLU A 622 -14.73 10.25 30.10
N ILE A 623 -15.67 9.94 30.98
CA ILE A 623 -16.69 10.92 31.45
C ILE A 623 -16.00 12.11 32.14
N SER A 624 -15.02 11.87 32.98
CA SER A 624 -14.26 12.90 33.66
C SER A 624 -13.53 13.83 32.69
N ALA A 625 -12.88 13.24 31.69
CA ALA A 625 -12.17 13.99 30.63
C ALA A 625 -13.15 14.83 29.80
N LEU A 626 -14.28 14.24 29.37
CA LEU A 626 -15.30 14.92 28.57
C LEU A 626 -15.97 16.08 29.31
N THR A 627 -16.16 15.94 30.59
CA THR A 627 -16.86 16.94 31.45
C THR A 627 -15.93 17.92 32.14
N GLY A 628 -14.62 17.89 31.83
CA GLY A 628 -13.63 18.76 32.45
C GLY A 628 -13.46 18.54 33.94
N GLY A 629 -13.66 17.31 34.44
CA GLY A 629 -13.48 16.93 35.82
C GLY A 629 -14.71 17.25 36.71
N LEU A 630 -15.88 17.40 36.15
CA LEU A 630 -17.13 17.61 36.94
C LEU A 630 -17.51 16.36 37.74
N VAL A 631 -17.07 15.17 37.35
CA VAL A 631 -17.31 13.94 38.11
C VAL A 631 -16.22 13.69 39.14
N ARG A 632 -16.61 13.11 40.24
CA ARG A 632 -15.71 12.69 41.32
C ARG A 632 -16.25 11.44 42.02
N ARG A 633 -15.35 10.57 42.46
CA ARG A 633 -15.67 9.38 43.23
C ARG A 633 -15.99 9.75 44.68
#